data_98f12a96967c9829d76cc76964a6592a
#
_entry.id   98f12a96967c9829d76cc76964a6592a
#
_cell.length_a   1.000
_cell.length_b   1.000
_cell.length_c   1.000
_cell.angle_alpha   90.00
_cell.angle_beta   90.00
_cell.angle_gamma   90.00
#
_symmetry.space_group_name_H-M   'P 1'
#
loop_
_entity.id
_entity.type
_entity.pdbx_description
1 polymer ?
#
loop_
_entity_poly.entity_id
_entity_poly.type
_entity_poly.pdbx_seq_one_letter_code
_entity_poly.pdbx_strand_id
1 'polypeptide(L)'
;MTIEEKLKYLQNASMEDARAMGNEIISEHQEALDQILKEHKETAIRQAELTLKTETANARQSLNKTMARAQIELKREQGKCQTDLKNRLFKRVLVLVKEYMKTDDYKKILEKRIQKSLDFADGEEILIYINPSDAHLKDDLEAKTGASLTVSREDFIGGTRAVMQKRRILIDYSFKSALSEEYDNFLFLGGDSYV
;
A
#
# COMPACT_ATOMS: atom_id res chain seq x y z
N MET A 1 38.17 -50.62 -88.05
CA MET A 1 38.31 -49.36 -87.25
C MET A 1 39.64 -48.75 -87.56
N THR A 2 39.65 -47.64 -88.24
CA THR A 2 40.86 -46.90 -88.57
C THR A 2 41.46 -46.23 -87.33
N ILE A 3 42.68 -45.83 -87.33
CA ILE A 3 43.34 -45.12 -86.15
C ILE A 3 42.63 -43.86 -85.86
N GLU A 4 42.14 -43.15 -86.86
CA GLU A 4 41.37 -41.92 -86.71
C GLU A 4 40.03 -42.11 -86.01
N GLU A 5 39.32 -43.21 -86.32
CA GLU A 5 38.06 -43.57 -85.66
C GLU A 5 38.29 -43.87 -84.14
N LYS A 6 39.35 -44.55 -83.81
CA LYS A 6 39.75 -44.79 -82.38
C LYS A 6 40.10 -43.54 -81.64
N LEU A 7 40.81 -42.63 -82.27
CA LEU A 7 41.18 -41.36 -81.70
C LEU A 7 39.97 -40.50 -81.39
N LYS A 8 39.02 -40.41 -82.32
CA LYS A 8 37.77 -39.71 -82.19
C LYS A 8 36.86 -40.29 -81.12
N TYR A 9 36.84 -41.62 -81.03
CA TYR A 9 36.09 -42.30 -79.99
C TYR A 9 36.68 -42.02 -78.58
N LEU A 10 38.04 -42.08 -78.45
CA LEU A 10 38.71 -41.75 -77.17
C LEU A 10 38.51 -40.27 -76.77
N GLN A 11 38.53 -39.39 -77.75
CA GLN A 11 38.30 -37.98 -77.54
C GLN A 11 36.85 -37.71 -77.07
N ASN A 12 35.87 -38.33 -77.68
CA ASN A 12 34.45 -38.22 -77.31
C ASN A 12 34.23 -38.79 -75.89
N ALA A 13 34.78 -39.99 -75.60
CA ALA A 13 34.63 -40.63 -74.30
C ALA A 13 35.28 -39.75 -73.18
N SER A 14 36.47 -39.20 -73.40
CA SER A 14 37.12 -38.26 -72.43
C SER A 14 36.30 -36.97 -72.24
N MET A 15 35.66 -36.43 -73.29
CA MET A 15 34.79 -35.24 -73.18
C MET A 15 33.50 -35.55 -72.46
N GLU A 16 32.92 -36.74 -72.62
CA GLU A 16 31.74 -37.20 -71.88
C GLU A 16 32.04 -37.39 -70.40
N ASP A 17 33.17 -38.06 -70.09
CA ASP A 17 33.63 -38.22 -68.67
C ASP A 17 33.90 -36.86 -68.00
N ALA A 18 34.57 -35.95 -68.71
CA ALA A 18 34.84 -34.61 -68.20
C ALA A 18 33.54 -33.79 -67.91
N ARG A 19 32.53 -33.96 -68.84
CA ARG A 19 31.21 -33.35 -68.63
C ARG A 19 30.45 -33.98 -67.47
N ALA A 20 30.51 -35.28 -67.31
CA ALA A 20 29.88 -36.02 -66.25
C ALA A 20 30.45 -35.57 -64.89
N MET A 21 31.79 -35.55 -64.75
CA MET A 21 32.47 -34.98 -63.53
C MET A 21 32.15 -33.55 -63.27
N GLY A 22 32.10 -32.71 -64.33
CA GLY A 22 31.73 -31.30 -64.18
C GLY A 22 30.31 -31.12 -63.67
N ASN A 23 29.34 -31.89 -64.19
CA ASN A 23 27.96 -31.85 -63.72
C ASN A 23 27.80 -32.37 -62.29
N GLU A 24 28.56 -33.43 -61.90
CA GLU A 24 28.59 -33.96 -60.55
C GLU A 24 29.07 -32.89 -59.53
N ILE A 25 30.18 -32.22 -59.82
CA ILE A 25 30.72 -31.12 -59.00
C ILE A 25 29.71 -29.99 -58.89
N ILE A 26 29.01 -29.61 -59.96
CA ILE A 26 28.00 -28.56 -59.94
C ILE A 26 26.80 -28.98 -59.07
N SER A 27 26.36 -30.24 -59.19
CA SER A 27 25.27 -30.78 -58.39
C SER A 27 25.60 -30.79 -56.90
N GLU A 28 26.79 -31.32 -56.54
CA GLU A 28 27.27 -31.30 -55.14
C GLU A 28 27.35 -29.90 -54.56
N HIS A 29 27.86 -28.94 -55.36
CA HIS A 29 27.91 -27.53 -54.91
C HIS A 29 26.52 -26.92 -54.76
N GLN A 30 25.55 -27.21 -55.63
CA GLN A 30 24.21 -26.74 -55.49
C GLN A 30 23.52 -27.33 -54.25
N GLU A 31 23.68 -28.63 -54.00
CA GLU A 31 23.14 -29.26 -52.76
C GLU A 31 23.76 -28.67 -51.50
N ALA A 32 25.07 -28.41 -51.48
CA ALA A 32 25.74 -27.78 -50.36
C ALA A 32 25.26 -26.35 -50.11
N LEU A 33 25.07 -25.57 -51.18
CA LEU A 33 24.51 -24.19 -51.08
C LEU A 33 23.06 -24.19 -50.57
N ASP A 34 22.23 -25.11 -51.06
CA ASP A 34 20.85 -25.22 -50.59
C ASP A 34 20.77 -25.63 -49.13
N GLN A 35 21.64 -26.54 -48.70
CA GLN A 35 21.74 -26.92 -47.29
C GLN A 35 22.14 -25.72 -46.42
N ILE A 36 23.17 -24.98 -46.78
CA ILE A 36 23.64 -23.76 -46.07
C ILE A 36 22.50 -22.73 -46.02
N LEU A 37 21.81 -22.50 -47.11
CA LEU A 37 20.69 -21.55 -47.16
C LEU A 37 19.55 -21.98 -46.24
N LYS A 38 19.22 -23.28 -46.23
CA LYS A 38 18.20 -23.81 -45.32
C LYS A 38 18.57 -23.62 -43.85
N GLU A 39 19.78 -24.00 -43.45
CA GLU A 39 20.29 -23.82 -42.08
C GLU A 39 20.30 -22.38 -41.66
N HIS A 40 20.70 -21.48 -42.56
CA HIS A 40 20.70 -20.04 -42.29
C HIS A 40 19.29 -19.50 -42.08
N LYS A 41 18.31 -19.90 -42.92
CA LYS A 41 16.91 -19.53 -42.77
C LYS A 41 16.32 -20.04 -41.46
N GLU A 42 16.55 -21.31 -41.11
CA GLU A 42 16.07 -21.88 -39.84
C GLU A 42 16.68 -21.16 -38.62
N THR A 43 17.96 -20.83 -38.67
CA THR A 43 18.64 -20.10 -37.62
C THR A 43 18.09 -18.67 -37.49
N ALA A 44 17.88 -17.97 -38.61
CA ALA A 44 17.32 -16.62 -38.62
C ALA A 44 15.88 -16.60 -38.05
N ILE A 45 15.03 -17.56 -38.46
CA ILE A 45 13.66 -17.70 -37.93
C ILE A 45 13.69 -17.93 -36.40
N ARG A 46 14.52 -18.88 -35.94
CA ARG A 46 14.66 -19.21 -34.51
C ARG A 46 15.11 -18.01 -33.69
N GLN A 47 16.06 -17.24 -34.24
CA GLN A 47 16.55 -16.05 -33.59
C GLN A 47 15.50 -14.93 -33.53
N ALA A 48 14.72 -14.75 -34.58
CA ALA A 48 13.61 -13.81 -34.60
C ALA A 48 12.51 -14.18 -33.59
N GLU A 49 12.16 -15.48 -33.49
CA GLU A 49 11.18 -15.99 -32.53
C GLU A 49 11.66 -15.77 -31.07
N LEU A 50 12.93 -16.05 -30.78
CA LEU A 50 13.52 -15.81 -29.45
C LEU A 50 13.52 -14.32 -29.09
N THR A 51 13.88 -13.46 -30.03
CA THR A 51 13.85 -12.00 -29.83
C THR A 51 12.43 -11.53 -29.55
N LEU A 52 11.45 -11.97 -30.37
CA LEU A 52 10.05 -11.60 -30.17
C LEU A 52 9.51 -12.07 -28.82
N LYS A 53 9.84 -13.29 -28.41
CA LYS A 53 9.45 -13.84 -27.11
C LYS A 53 10.03 -13.02 -25.95
N THR A 54 11.31 -12.66 -26.05
CA THR A 54 12.02 -11.86 -25.04
C THR A 54 11.44 -10.46 -24.94
N GLU A 55 11.24 -9.79 -26.07
CA GLU A 55 10.65 -8.45 -26.11
C GLU A 55 9.20 -8.44 -25.60
N THR A 56 8.41 -9.45 -25.94
CA THR A 56 7.05 -9.61 -25.41
C THR A 56 7.05 -9.79 -23.88
N ALA A 57 7.96 -10.61 -23.36
CA ALA A 57 8.10 -10.79 -21.91
C ALA A 57 8.53 -9.49 -21.20
N ASN A 58 9.50 -8.80 -21.75
CA ASN A 58 9.97 -7.50 -21.23
C ASN A 58 8.85 -6.44 -21.24
N ALA A 59 8.09 -6.37 -22.32
CA ALA A 59 6.96 -5.44 -22.42
C ALA A 59 5.88 -5.73 -21.38
N ARG A 60 5.52 -7.00 -21.17
CA ARG A 60 4.57 -7.42 -20.13
C ARG A 60 5.07 -7.09 -18.74
N GLN A 61 6.34 -7.35 -18.46
CA GLN A 61 6.95 -7.01 -17.17
C GLN A 61 6.94 -5.49 -16.92
N SER A 62 7.28 -4.68 -17.92
CA SER A 62 7.24 -3.22 -17.84
C SER A 62 5.84 -2.70 -17.59
N LEU A 63 4.84 -3.26 -18.29
CA LEU A 63 3.43 -2.92 -18.08
C LEU A 63 2.98 -3.23 -16.65
N ASN A 64 3.24 -4.45 -16.17
CA ASN A 64 2.89 -4.86 -14.82
C ASN A 64 3.54 -3.96 -13.75
N LYS A 65 4.82 -3.61 -13.94
CA LYS A 65 5.55 -2.70 -13.05
C LYS A 65 4.91 -1.29 -13.03
N THR A 66 4.51 -0.79 -14.17
CA THR A 66 3.86 0.53 -14.31
C THR A 66 2.48 0.52 -13.65
N MET A 67 1.68 -0.53 -13.90
CA MET A 67 0.37 -0.68 -13.27
C MET A 67 0.47 -0.80 -11.75
N ALA A 68 1.41 -1.60 -11.23
CA ALA A 68 1.63 -1.71 -9.80
C ALA A 68 2.02 -0.38 -9.14
N ARG A 69 2.89 0.40 -9.80
CA ARG A 69 3.26 1.75 -9.34
C ARG A 69 2.05 2.70 -9.30
N ALA A 70 1.25 2.69 -10.37
CA ALA A 70 0.05 3.52 -10.44
C ALA A 70 -0.96 3.16 -9.34
N GLN A 71 -1.15 1.86 -9.06
CA GLN A 71 -2.02 1.41 -7.96
C GLN A 71 -1.52 1.85 -6.58
N ILE A 72 -0.20 1.77 -6.34
CA ILE A 72 0.40 2.24 -5.08
C ILE A 72 0.20 3.74 -4.92
N GLU A 73 0.42 4.52 -5.99
CA GLU A 73 0.24 5.97 -5.95
C GLU A 73 -1.22 6.36 -5.70
N LEU A 74 -2.16 5.69 -6.36
CA LEU A 74 -3.60 5.89 -6.15
C LEU A 74 -3.98 5.61 -4.68
N LYS A 75 -3.54 4.50 -4.10
CA LYS A 75 -3.78 4.16 -2.69
C LYS A 75 -3.18 5.19 -1.74
N ARG A 76 -1.99 5.70 -2.06
CA ARG A 76 -1.33 6.75 -1.27
C ARG A 76 -2.12 8.06 -1.27
N GLU A 77 -2.57 8.51 -2.44
CA GLU A 77 -3.39 9.72 -2.55
C GLU A 77 -4.75 9.55 -1.87
N GLN A 78 -5.37 8.39 -2.00
CA GLN A 78 -6.60 8.06 -1.29
C GLN A 78 -6.40 8.09 0.24
N GLY A 79 -5.31 7.52 0.74
CA GLY A 79 -4.96 7.56 2.17
C GLY A 79 -4.72 8.98 2.69
N LYS A 80 -4.05 9.84 1.91
CA LYS A 80 -3.89 11.27 2.25
C LYS A 80 -5.24 11.98 2.34
N CYS A 81 -6.10 11.78 1.36
CA CYS A 81 -7.44 12.38 1.33
C CYS A 81 -8.27 11.96 2.56
N GLN A 82 -8.26 10.66 2.89
CA GLN A 82 -8.94 10.15 4.08
C GLN A 82 -8.39 10.76 5.37
N THR A 83 -7.07 10.87 5.50
CA THR A 83 -6.42 11.49 6.66
C THR A 83 -6.81 12.96 6.79
N ASP A 84 -6.82 13.72 5.70
CA ASP A 84 -7.22 15.13 5.70
C ASP A 84 -8.70 15.31 6.08
N LEU A 85 -9.57 14.46 5.56
CA LEU A 85 -10.99 14.48 5.92
C LEU A 85 -11.19 14.15 7.40
N LYS A 86 -10.50 13.12 7.91
CA LYS A 86 -10.51 12.74 9.32
C LYS A 86 -10.06 13.90 10.21
N ASN A 87 -8.95 14.54 9.87
CA ASN A 87 -8.44 15.70 10.61
C ASN A 87 -9.43 16.88 10.62
N ARG A 88 -10.08 17.17 9.49
CA ARG A 88 -11.10 18.22 9.41
C ARG A 88 -12.34 17.87 10.25
N LEU A 89 -12.78 16.62 10.21
CA LEU A 89 -13.89 16.14 11.03
C LEU A 89 -13.60 16.33 12.50
N PHE A 90 -12.47 15.82 12.99
CA PHE A 90 -12.12 15.89 14.42
C PHE A 90 -11.84 17.33 14.90
N LYS A 91 -11.35 18.22 14.04
CA LYS A 91 -11.30 19.67 14.36
C LYS A 91 -12.70 20.24 14.58
N ARG A 92 -13.70 19.85 13.80
CA ARG A 92 -15.10 20.30 14.01
C ARG A 92 -15.69 19.69 15.28
N VAL A 93 -15.45 18.40 15.53
CA VAL A 93 -15.87 17.73 16.77
C VAL A 93 -15.29 18.43 17.98
N LEU A 94 -14.01 18.83 17.97
CA LEU A 94 -13.39 19.57 19.06
C LEU A 94 -14.10 20.91 19.33
N VAL A 95 -14.52 21.62 18.29
CA VAL A 95 -15.30 22.86 18.46
C VAL A 95 -16.66 22.56 19.12
N LEU A 96 -17.35 21.53 18.68
CA LEU A 96 -18.63 21.12 19.27
C LEU A 96 -18.49 20.70 20.74
N VAL A 97 -17.42 19.98 21.09
CA VAL A 97 -17.11 19.61 22.47
C VAL A 97 -16.90 20.87 23.34
N LYS A 98 -16.15 21.84 22.83
CA LYS A 98 -15.95 23.12 23.55
C LYS A 98 -17.25 23.90 23.76
N GLU A 99 -18.18 23.87 22.80
CA GLU A 99 -19.51 24.47 22.96
C GLU A 99 -20.35 23.67 23.97
N TYR A 100 -20.30 22.34 23.91
CA TYR A 100 -20.98 21.48 24.86
C TYR A 100 -20.51 21.71 26.30
N MET A 101 -19.23 21.97 26.53
CA MET A 101 -18.67 22.28 27.86
C MET A 101 -19.27 23.55 28.53
N LYS A 102 -19.93 24.41 27.75
CA LYS A 102 -20.61 25.59 28.26
C LYS A 102 -22.03 25.32 28.75
N THR A 103 -22.56 24.11 28.55
CA THR A 103 -23.94 23.73 28.87
C THR A 103 -24.05 23.21 30.32
N ASP A 104 -25.29 23.26 30.86
CA ASP A 104 -25.58 22.68 32.18
C ASP A 104 -25.52 21.14 32.16
N ASP A 105 -25.74 20.51 31.03
CA ASP A 105 -25.60 19.05 30.88
C ASP A 105 -24.16 18.57 31.03
N TYR A 106 -23.19 19.39 30.64
CA TYR A 106 -21.78 19.11 30.92
C TYR A 106 -21.48 19.08 32.42
N LYS A 107 -22.05 20.03 33.21
CA LYS A 107 -21.90 20.03 34.67
C LYS A 107 -22.43 18.73 35.29
N LYS A 108 -23.61 18.27 34.87
CA LYS A 108 -24.19 16.99 35.31
C LYS A 108 -23.29 15.79 34.99
N ILE A 109 -22.62 15.83 33.83
CA ILE A 109 -21.66 14.78 33.46
C ILE A 109 -20.43 14.83 34.38
N LEU A 110 -19.91 15.99 34.69
CA LEU A 110 -18.79 16.12 35.65
C LEU A 110 -19.21 15.54 37.01
N GLU A 111 -20.35 15.96 37.58
CA GLU A 111 -20.89 15.42 38.83
C GLU A 111 -20.96 13.89 38.78
N LYS A 112 -21.55 13.30 37.72
CA LYS A 112 -21.66 11.85 37.58
C LYS A 112 -20.32 11.14 37.49
N ARG A 113 -19.33 11.74 36.78
CA ARG A 113 -17.99 11.14 36.62
C ARG A 113 -17.21 11.21 37.96
N ILE A 114 -17.32 12.33 38.71
CA ILE A 114 -16.73 12.45 40.02
C ILE A 114 -17.33 11.39 40.94
N GLN A 115 -18.66 11.26 40.98
CA GLN A 115 -19.33 10.25 41.82
C GLN A 115 -18.90 8.84 41.49
N LYS A 116 -18.82 8.50 40.19
CA LYS A 116 -18.29 7.19 39.76
C LYS A 116 -16.87 6.94 40.21
N SER A 117 -16.03 7.98 40.25
CA SER A 117 -14.64 7.84 40.70
C SER A 117 -14.57 7.61 42.21
N LEU A 118 -15.47 8.27 42.99
CA LEU A 118 -15.61 8.05 44.42
C LEU A 118 -16.13 6.64 44.74
N ASP A 119 -17.18 6.20 44.03
CA ASP A 119 -17.75 4.87 44.17
C ASP A 119 -16.70 3.78 43.89
N PHE A 120 -15.86 3.98 42.85
CA PHE A 120 -14.77 3.08 42.54
C PHE A 120 -13.69 3.03 43.62
N ALA A 121 -13.44 4.16 44.26
CA ALA A 121 -12.45 4.25 45.35
C ALA A 121 -12.89 3.54 46.63
N ASP A 122 -14.21 3.34 46.83
CA ASP A 122 -14.79 2.60 47.97
C ASP A 122 -14.21 3.06 49.31
N GLY A 123 -14.10 4.36 49.51
CA GLY A 123 -13.54 4.97 50.73
C GLY A 123 -12.01 5.08 50.79
N GLU A 124 -11.30 4.61 49.75
CA GLU A 124 -9.85 4.81 49.69
C GLU A 124 -9.50 6.24 49.22
N GLU A 125 -8.27 6.65 49.54
CA GLU A 125 -7.75 7.95 49.14
C GLU A 125 -7.64 8.08 47.63
N ILE A 126 -8.34 9.07 47.04
CA ILE A 126 -8.37 9.38 45.61
C ILE A 126 -8.16 10.88 45.39
N LEU A 127 -7.30 11.22 44.44
CA LEU A 127 -7.09 12.58 43.96
C LEU A 127 -7.83 12.76 42.66
N ILE A 128 -8.81 13.69 42.65
CA ILE A 128 -9.62 13.96 41.46
C ILE A 128 -9.22 15.30 40.87
N TYR A 129 -8.85 15.26 39.60
CA TYR A 129 -8.44 16.43 38.83
C TYR A 129 -9.55 16.85 37.85
N ILE A 130 -9.82 18.15 37.84
CA ILE A 130 -10.67 18.83 36.86
C ILE A 130 -9.82 19.64 35.87
N ASN A 131 -10.35 19.88 34.69
CA ASN A 131 -9.64 20.67 33.69
C ASN A 131 -9.45 22.12 34.12
N PRO A 132 -8.36 22.81 33.70
CA PRO A 132 -8.17 24.24 34.03
C PRO A 132 -9.34 25.12 33.58
N SER A 133 -10.00 24.85 32.47
CA SER A 133 -11.20 25.58 32.00
C SER A 133 -12.38 25.48 32.95
N ASP A 134 -12.44 24.40 33.75
CA ASP A 134 -13.56 24.09 34.64
C ASP A 134 -13.29 24.56 36.09
N ALA A 135 -12.18 25.28 36.32
CA ALA A 135 -11.79 25.77 37.62
C ALA A 135 -12.91 26.61 38.33
N HIS A 136 -13.70 27.32 37.54
CA HIS A 136 -14.84 28.11 38.03
C HIS A 136 -16.01 27.27 38.55
N LEU A 137 -16.07 25.97 38.22
CA LEU A 137 -17.10 25.04 38.68
C LEU A 137 -16.66 24.25 39.91
N LYS A 138 -15.41 24.41 40.37
CA LYS A 138 -14.83 23.63 41.44
C LYS A 138 -15.68 23.61 42.70
N ASP A 139 -16.01 24.79 43.22
CA ASP A 139 -16.69 24.94 44.52
C ASP A 139 -18.13 24.33 44.45
N ASP A 140 -18.82 24.53 43.34
CA ASP A 140 -20.16 23.95 43.11
C ASP A 140 -20.11 22.43 43.04
N LEU A 141 -19.10 21.87 42.32
CA LEU A 141 -18.90 20.44 42.22
C LEU A 141 -18.48 19.80 43.55
N GLU A 142 -17.60 20.43 44.33
CA GLU A 142 -17.22 19.96 45.67
C GLU A 142 -18.43 19.98 46.62
N ALA A 143 -19.26 21.03 46.59
CA ALA A 143 -20.46 21.12 47.44
C ALA A 143 -21.48 20.00 47.09
N LYS A 144 -21.62 19.64 45.82
CA LYS A 144 -22.61 18.62 45.36
C LYS A 144 -22.10 17.18 45.55
N THR A 145 -20.83 16.93 45.36
CA THR A 145 -20.27 15.59 45.35
C THR A 145 -19.59 15.19 46.66
N GLY A 146 -19.28 16.15 47.51
CA GLY A 146 -18.49 15.93 48.74
C GLY A 146 -17.02 15.58 48.49
N ALA A 147 -16.56 15.65 47.24
CA ALA A 147 -15.20 15.35 46.83
C ALA A 147 -14.28 16.55 46.99
N SER A 148 -13.02 16.34 47.32
CA SER A 148 -11.97 17.38 47.20
C SER A 148 -11.39 17.34 45.79
N LEU A 149 -11.48 18.44 45.04
CA LEU A 149 -11.06 18.54 43.63
C LEU A 149 -9.78 19.36 43.52
N THR A 150 -8.92 18.94 42.62
CA THR A 150 -7.69 19.66 42.28
C THR A 150 -7.77 20.13 40.84
N VAL A 151 -7.45 21.39 40.57
CA VAL A 151 -7.34 21.91 39.20
C VAL A 151 -6.05 21.40 38.60
N SER A 152 -6.15 20.70 37.45
CA SER A 152 -4.99 20.17 36.72
C SER A 152 -4.12 21.29 36.16
N ARG A 153 -2.82 21.04 36.05
CA ARG A 153 -1.89 21.91 35.32
C ARG A 153 -1.91 21.65 33.81
N GLU A 154 -2.30 20.44 33.41
CA GLU A 154 -2.48 20.04 32.01
C GLU A 154 -3.90 20.30 31.54
N ASP A 155 -4.05 20.88 30.35
CA ASP A 155 -5.33 20.93 29.63
C ASP A 155 -5.62 19.57 28.96
N PHE A 156 -6.67 18.93 29.41
CA PHE A 156 -7.19 17.69 28.83
C PHE A 156 -8.58 17.88 28.19
N ILE A 157 -8.87 19.10 27.73
CA ILE A 157 -10.06 19.54 26.99
C ILE A 157 -11.34 19.57 27.84
N GLY A 158 -11.36 18.93 28.99
CA GLY A 158 -12.52 18.81 29.88
C GLY A 158 -12.72 17.37 30.38
N GLY A 159 -13.68 17.20 31.26
CA GLY A 159 -13.89 15.95 31.97
C GLY A 159 -13.12 15.88 33.29
N THR A 160 -12.88 14.65 33.76
CA THR A 160 -12.19 14.42 35.04
C THR A 160 -11.10 13.36 34.89
N ARG A 161 -10.04 13.48 35.69
CA ARG A 161 -9.04 12.43 35.89
C ARG A 161 -8.94 12.14 37.38
N ALA A 162 -8.88 10.88 37.74
CA ALA A 162 -8.72 10.50 39.14
C ALA A 162 -7.56 9.53 39.31
N VAL A 163 -6.77 9.74 40.37
CA VAL A 163 -5.57 8.95 40.65
C VAL A 163 -5.66 8.34 42.03
N MET A 164 -5.55 7.05 42.12
CA MET A 164 -5.39 6.28 43.35
C MET A 164 -3.92 5.89 43.50
N GLN A 165 -3.16 6.66 44.27
CA GLN A 165 -1.71 6.46 44.37
C GLN A 165 -1.34 5.11 44.97
N LYS A 166 -2.06 4.65 45.98
CA LYS A 166 -1.81 3.35 46.64
C LYS A 166 -1.97 2.16 45.71
N ARG A 167 -2.99 2.20 44.84
CA ARG A 167 -3.26 1.14 43.87
C ARG A 167 -2.55 1.35 42.54
N ARG A 168 -1.94 2.52 42.28
CA ARG A 168 -1.36 2.95 41.01
C ARG A 168 -2.37 2.89 39.85
N ILE A 169 -3.60 3.29 40.14
CA ILE A 169 -4.69 3.33 39.16
C ILE A 169 -4.93 4.78 38.75
N LEU A 170 -5.04 5.00 37.43
CA LEU A 170 -5.52 6.22 36.82
C LEU A 170 -6.89 5.93 36.18
N ILE A 171 -7.91 6.68 36.61
CA ILE A 171 -9.23 6.69 35.97
C ILE A 171 -9.30 7.94 35.10
N ASP A 172 -9.34 7.78 33.80
CA ASP A 172 -9.34 8.89 32.84
C ASP A 172 -10.70 9.01 32.15
N TYR A 173 -11.46 10.02 32.54
CA TYR A 173 -12.71 10.43 31.90
C TYR A 173 -12.55 11.74 31.13
N SER A 174 -11.35 12.08 30.69
CA SER A 174 -11.11 13.32 29.92
C SER A 174 -11.63 13.19 28.48
N PHE A 175 -12.05 14.32 27.94
CA PHE A 175 -12.41 14.39 26.52
C PHE A 175 -11.20 14.22 25.59
N LYS A 176 -10.00 14.59 26.05
CA LYS A 176 -8.76 14.40 25.29
C LYS A 176 -8.52 12.92 24.98
N SER A 177 -8.62 12.06 26.01
CA SER A 177 -8.42 10.62 25.84
C SER A 177 -9.54 9.99 25.00
N ALA A 178 -10.80 10.34 25.25
CA ALA A 178 -11.94 9.87 24.49
C ALA A 178 -11.84 10.28 22.99
N LEU A 179 -11.49 11.53 22.70
CA LEU A 179 -11.31 12.00 21.32
C LEU A 179 -10.12 11.33 20.63
N SER A 180 -9.03 11.04 21.37
CA SER A 180 -7.88 10.33 20.81
C SER A 180 -8.24 8.89 20.46
N GLU A 181 -8.95 8.18 21.34
CA GLU A 181 -9.41 6.82 21.11
C GLU A 181 -10.38 6.75 19.92
N GLU A 182 -11.36 7.65 19.87
CA GLU A 182 -12.28 7.73 18.73
C GLU A 182 -11.56 8.12 17.44
N TYR A 183 -10.57 9.01 17.50
CA TYR A 183 -9.74 9.34 16.35
C TYR A 183 -8.99 8.11 15.84
N ASP A 184 -8.35 7.33 16.69
CA ASP A 184 -7.57 6.17 16.28
C ASP A 184 -8.45 5.06 15.71
N ASN A 185 -9.63 4.84 16.29
CA ASN A 185 -10.59 3.82 15.86
C ASN A 185 -11.49 4.25 14.68
N PHE A 186 -11.48 5.54 14.32
CA PHE A 186 -12.35 6.05 13.27
C PHE A 186 -11.95 5.54 11.88
N LEU A 187 -12.87 4.87 11.21
CA LEU A 187 -12.75 4.40 9.84
C LEU A 187 -13.88 4.97 8.99
N PHE A 188 -13.57 5.38 7.77
CA PHE A 188 -14.60 5.72 6.79
C PHE A 188 -15.28 4.45 6.29
N LEU A 189 -16.54 4.26 6.63
CA LEU A 189 -17.37 3.18 6.09
C LEU A 189 -17.77 3.53 4.67
N GLY A 190 -17.31 2.77 3.67
CA GLY A 190 -17.75 2.91 2.27
C GLY A 190 -16.66 3.21 1.22
N GLY A 191 -15.38 3.23 1.59
CA GLY A 191 -14.27 3.45 0.64
C GLY A 191 -13.90 2.25 -0.23
N ASP A 192 -14.26 1.03 0.14
CA ASP A 192 -13.81 -0.20 -0.52
C ASP A 192 -14.84 -0.80 -1.51
N SER A 193 -15.96 -0.10 -1.79
CA SER A 193 -17.04 -0.64 -2.63
C SER A 193 -16.87 -0.36 -4.13
N TYR A 194 -15.76 0.20 -4.57
CA TYR A 194 -15.48 0.54 -5.98
C TYR A 194 -14.08 0.09 -6.44
N VAL A 195 -13.72 -1.20 -6.19
CA VAL A 195 -12.60 -1.85 -6.91
C VAL A 195 -13.05 -3.21 -7.41
#